data_a5f52eea6d56ebf424970868e4a646b7
#
_entry.id   a5f52eea6d56ebf424970868e4a646b7
#
_cell.length_a   1.000
_cell.length_b   1.000
_cell.length_c   1.000
_cell.angle_alpha   90.00
_cell.angle_beta   90.00
_cell.angle_gamma   90.00
#
_symmetry.space_group_name_H-M   'P 1'
#
loop_
_entity.id
_entity.type
_entity.pdbx_description
1 polymer ?
#
loop_
_entity_poly.entity_id
_entity_poly.type
_entity_poly.pdbx_seq_one_letter_code
_entity_poly.pdbx_strand_id
1 'polypeptide(L)'
;MTNFNESVWVTTAVKKEQFPESDAIEIVLSGRSNVGKSSCINAICEKKAMAYVGKRPGKTRYLNFFKVNDQLWLVDVPGYGFAQRSQTELKSYGILMEDYFNTRKQCKACLLVIDSRHGLTADDQDMLDYILEKNYPYRIVATKCDKLTYSKKLAIKKELEGLYGADCVILFSALSKEGRVDLQKWCASQIDETR
;
A
#
# COMPACT_ATOMS: atom_id res chain seq x y z
N MET A 1 6.77 -9.75 19.16
CA MET A 1 5.50 -9.63 18.37
C MET A 1 5.25 -8.15 18.12
N THR A 2 5.08 -7.74 16.86
CA THR A 2 4.91 -6.32 16.50
C THR A 2 3.58 -5.79 17.02
N ASN A 3 3.61 -4.73 17.83
CA ASN A 3 2.41 -4.07 18.36
C ASN A 3 1.96 -2.97 17.38
N PHE A 4 0.99 -3.27 16.54
CA PHE A 4 0.48 -2.33 15.55
C PHE A 4 -0.38 -1.20 16.14
N ASN A 5 -0.89 -1.37 17.38
CA ASN A 5 -1.73 -0.37 18.03
C ASN A 5 -0.97 0.89 18.47
N GLU A 6 0.35 0.81 18.62
CA GLU A 6 1.20 1.95 18.99
C GLU A 6 1.56 2.86 17.80
N SER A 7 1.11 2.49 16.60
CA SER A 7 1.39 3.25 15.39
C SER A 7 0.97 4.71 15.49
N VAL A 8 1.82 5.59 14.94
CA VAL A 8 1.59 7.04 14.89
C VAL A 8 1.88 7.58 13.48
N TRP A 9 1.15 8.60 13.09
CA TRP A 9 1.51 9.41 11.93
C TRP A 9 2.76 10.24 12.26
N VAL A 10 3.74 10.28 11.35
CA VAL A 10 4.99 10.99 11.56
C VAL A 10 4.99 12.31 10.79
N THR A 11 4.85 12.23 9.47
CA THR A 11 4.93 13.41 8.59
C THR A 11 4.30 13.15 7.24
N THR A 12 4.08 14.25 6.51
CA THR A 12 3.74 14.25 5.10
C THR A 12 4.87 14.92 4.33
N ALA A 13 5.40 14.25 3.29
CA ALA A 13 6.46 14.78 2.45
C ALA A 13 5.93 15.11 1.04
N VAL A 14 6.25 16.29 0.56
CA VAL A 14 5.94 16.78 -0.79
C VAL A 14 7.17 16.81 -1.69
N LYS A 15 8.35 16.60 -1.11
CA LYS A 15 9.65 16.55 -1.78
C LYS A 15 10.65 15.76 -0.94
N LYS A 16 11.75 15.32 -1.56
CA LYS A 16 12.76 14.44 -0.98
C LYS A 16 13.36 14.94 0.34
N GLU A 17 13.62 16.23 0.47
CA GLU A 17 14.25 16.83 1.65
C GLU A 17 13.36 16.75 2.91
N GLN A 18 12.10 16.36 2.72
CA GLN A 18 11.12 16.18 3.82
C GLN A 18 10.97 14.70 4.22
N PHE A 19 11.69 13.79 3.57
CA PHE A 19 11.66 12.40 3.99
C PHE A 19 12.25 12.26 5.39
N PRO A 20 11.55 11.64 6.33
CA PRO A 20 12.00 11.55 7.70
C PRO A 20 13.21 10.63 7.81
N GLU A 21 14.16 10.96 8.68
CA GLU A 21 15.27 10.06 9.01
C GLU A 21 14.77 8.86 9.79
N SER A 22 15.17 7.67 9.37
CA SER A 22 14.83 6.40 10.03
C SER A 22 15.73 5.28 9.53
N ASP A 23 16.05 4.34 10.41
CA ASP A 23 16.69 3.06 10.07
C ASP A 23 15.66 1.91 9.95
N ALA A 24 14.39 2.19 10.24
CA ALA A 24 13.32 1.21 10.10
C ALA A 24 13.07 0.85 8.63
N ILE A 25 12.68 -0.40 8.39
CA ILE A 25 12.20 -0.79 7.07
C ILE A 25 10.88 -0.08 6.75
N GLU A 26 10.66 0.22 5.49
CA GLU A 26 9.44 0.81 5.00
C GLU A 26 8.69 -0.15 4.07
N ILE A 27 7.40 -0.32 4.33
CA ILE A 27 6.47 -1.01 3.46
C ILE A 27 5.59 0.03 2.79
N VAL A 28 5.68 0.11 1.47
CA VAL A 28 4.91 1.06 0.66
C VAL A 28 3.54 0.49 0.33
N LEU A 29 2.50 1.31 0.50
CA LEU A 29 1.17 1.02 -0.04
C LEU A 29 0.96 1.80 -1.33
N SER A 30 0.98 1.10 -2.45
CA SER A 30 0.72 1.64 -3.79
C SER A 30 -0.64 1.18 -4.31
N GLY A 31 -1.23 1.89 -5.26
CA GLY A 31 -2.53 1.56 -5.83
C GLY A 31 -3.28 2.81 -6.28
N ARG A 32 -4.35 2.60 -7.05
CA ARG A 32 -5.18 3.68 -7.60
C ARG A 32 -5.80 4.56 -6.51
N SER A 33 -6.20 5.76 -6.91
CA SER A 33 -6.96 6.65 -6.03
C SER A 33 -8.28 5.97 -5.59
N ASN A 34 -8.63 6.12 -4.30
CA ASN A 34 -9.84 5.54 -3.68
C ASN A 34 -9.92 4.00 -3.69
N VAL A 35 -8.84 3.32 -3.94
CA VAL A 35 -8.79 1.85 -3.91
C VAL A 35 -8.86 1.29 -2.50
N GLY A 36 -8.44 2.05 -1.48
CA GLY A 36 -8.53 1.65 -0.07
C GLY A 36 -7.20 1.62 0.69
N LYS A 37 -6.11 2.24 0.17
CA LYS A 37 -4.79 2.28 0.83
C LYS A 37 -4.86 2.81 2.27
N SER A 38 -5.40 3.99 2.47
CA SER A 38 -5.55 4.59 3.81
C SER A 38 -6.44 3.74 4.73
N SER A 39 -7.44 3.04 4.17
CA SER A 39 -8.25 2.10 4.94
C SER A 39 -7.46 0.86 5.37
N CYS A 40 -6.56 0.36 4.51
CA CYS A 40 -5.63 -0.72 4.86
C CYS A 40 -4.70 -0.30 6.00
N ILE A 41 -4.09 0.89 5.90
CA ILE A 41 -3.22 1.43 6.95
C ILE A 41 -3.96 1.51 8.29
N ASN A 42 -5.15 2.10 8.29
CA ASN A 42 -5.97 2.19 9.50
C ASN A 42 -6.30 0.82 10.09
N ALA A 43 -6.57 -0.18 9.23
CA ALA A 43 -6.85 -1.53 9.68
C ALA A 43 -5.60 -2.25 10.21
N ILE A 44 -4.45 -2.14 9.52
CA ILE A 44 -3.17 -2.70 9.95
C ILE A 44 -2.80 -2.13 11.33
N CYS A 45 -2.90 -0.83 11.49
CA CYS A 45 -2.55 -0.11 12.71
C CYS A 45 -3.65 -0.12 13.79
N GLU A 46 -4.77 -0.77 13.53
CA GLU A 46 -5.93 -0.84 14.44
C GLU A 46 -6.44 0.54 14.89
N LYS A 47 -6.31 1.54 14.04
CA LYS A 47 -6.75 2.92 14.28
C LYS A 47 -7.98 3.25 13.43
N LYS A 48 -8.85 4.12 13.95
CA LYS A 48 -10.07 4.53 13.22
C LYS A 48 -9.80 5.58 12.14
N ALA A 49 -8.81 6.46 12.35
CA ALA A 49 -8.58 7.62 11.51
C ALA A 49 -7.12 8.14 11.55
N MET A 50 -6.11 7.27 11.63
CA MET A 50 -4.71 7.67 11.58
C MET A 50 -4.33 8.13 10.17
N ALA A 51 -4.66 7.32 9.17
CA ALA A 51 -4.60 7.70 7.77
C ALA A 51 -5.96 8.29 7.35
N TYR A 52 -5.92 9.44 6.67
CA TYR A 52 -7.14 10.12 6.25
C TYR A 52 -7.87 9.36 5.14
N VAL A 53 -9.08 8.93 5.40
CA VAL A 53 -9.95 8.26 4.43
C VAL A 53 -10.90 9.28 3.80
N GLY A 54 -10.63 9.69 2.57
CA GLY A 54 -11.47 10.65 1.84
C GLY A 54 -12.39 10.00 0.82
N LYS A 55 -13.64 10.47 0.73
CA LYS A 55 -14.58 10.04 -0.32
C LYS A 55 -14.29 10.68 -1.69
N ARG A 56 -13.58 11.80 -1.74
CA ARG A 56 -13.22 12.49 -2.99
C ARG A 56 -11.86 12.00 -3.49
N PRO A 57 -11.75 11.68 -4.80
CA PRO A 57 -10.46 11.29 -5.40
C PRO A 57 -9.40 12.40 -5.31
N GLY A 58 -8.11 12.02 -5.31
CA GLY A 58 -7.00 12.96 -5.37
C GLY A 58 -6.64 13.65 -4.05
N LYS A 59 -7.09 13.15 -2.89
CA LYS A 59 -6.77 13.76 -1.58
C LYS A 59 -5.37 13.45 -1.07
N THR A 60 -4.87 12.22 -1.29
CA THR A 60 -3.48 11.91 -0.99
C THR A 60 -2.63 12.38 -2.17
N ARG A 61 -2.05 13.57 -2.04
CA ARG A 61 -1.19 14.18 -3.07
C ARG A 61 0.29 13.99 -2.76
N TYR A 62 0.61 13.50 -1.56
CA TYR A 62 1.94 13.49 -0.96
C TYR A 62 2.20 12.15 -0.30
N LEU A 63 3.45 11.87 0.02
CA LEU A 63 3.83 10.69 0.79
C LEU A 63 3.48 10.89 2.27
N ASN A 64 2.77 9.96 2.88
CA ASN A 64 2.49 9.99 4.31
C ASN A 64 3.22 8.85 4.99
N PHE A 65 3.99 9.18 6.01
CA PHE A 65 4.80 8.24 6.77
C PHE A 65 4.14 7.93 8.11
N PHE A 66 4.00 6.63 8.40
CA PHE A 66 3.40 6.10 9.63
C PHE A 66 4.38 5.16 10.30
N LYS A 67 4.83 5.52 11.50
CA LYS A 67 5.68 4.66 12.33
C LYS A 67 4.80 3.63 13.01
N VAL A 68 5.05 2.35 12.77
CA VAL A 68 4.41 1.24 13.49
C VAL A 68 5.18 0.96 14.78
N ASN A 69 6.50 0.86 14.66
CA ASN A 69 7.45 0.73 15.77
C ASN A 69 8.84 1.20 15.30
N ASP A 70 9.88 0.95 16.08
CA ASP A 70 11.24 1.36 15.74
C ASP A 70 11.86 0.59 14.56
N GLN A 71 11.24 -0.51 14.11
CA GLN A 71 11.76 -1.37 13.04
C GLN A 71 10.92 -1.32 11.75
N LEU A 72 9.65 -0.88 11.83
CA LEU A 72 8.71 -0.93 10.73
C LEU A 72 7.93 0.37 10.58
N TRP A 73 7.90 0.92 9.38
CA TRP A 73 7.06 2.03 8.97
C TRP A 73 6.17 1.63 7.78
N LEU A 74 5.02 2.26 7.68
CA LEU A 74 4.13 2.18 6.52
C LEU A 74 4.17 3.51 5.78
N VAL A 75 4.18 3.46 4.45
CA VAL A 75 4.21 4.67 3.61
C VAL A 75 3.03 4.65 2.64
N ASP A 76 2.09 5.60 2.82
CA ASP A 76 0.97 5.80 1.88
C ASP A 76 1.44 6.73 0.76
N VAL A 77 1.58 6.18 -0.45
CA VAL A 77 1.94 6.98 -1.61
C VAL A 77 0.68 7.50 -2.32
N PRO A 78 0.77 8.64 -3.02
CA PRO A 78 -0.36 9.18 -3.77
C PRO A 78 -0.90 8.15 -4.76
N GLY A 79 -2.23 7.98 -4.81
CA GLY A 79 -2.85 7.05 -5.75
C GLY A 79 -2.72 7.52 -7.21
N TYR A 80 -2.44 6.60 -8.13
CA TYR A 80 -2.45 6.84 -9.57
C TYR A 80 -3.86 6.73 -10.18
N GLY A 81 -4.00 6.91 -11.50
CA GLY A 81 -5.25 6.72 -12.24
C GLY A 81 -6.32 7.80 -11.97
N PHE A 82 -5.95 8.99 -11.49
CA PHE A 82 -6.90 10.09 -11.31
C PHE A 82 -6.85 11.05 -12.51
N ALA A 83 -7.87 10.97 -13.36
CA ALA A 83 -7.94 11.68 -14.65
C ALA A 83 -8.00 13.23 -14.56
N GLN A 84 -8.27 13.80 -13.39
CA GLN A 84 -8.41 15.26 -13.22
C GLN A 84 -7.16 15.95 -12.66
N ARG A 85 -5.97 15.34 -12.81
CA ARG A 85 -4.71 16.00 -12.45
C ARG A 85 -4.24 16.88 -13.60
N SER A 86 -3.76 18.07 -13.25
CA SER A 86 -3.05 18.92 -14.21
C SER A 86 -1.74 18.26 -14.64
N GLN A 87 -1.22 18.65 -15.81
CA GLN A 87 0.10 18.20 -16.30
C GLN A 87 1.23 18.48 -15.27
N THR A 88 1.14 19.61 -14.57
CA THR A 88 2.09 20.00 -13.53
C THR A 88 2.01 19.06 -12.32
N GLU A 89 0.80 18.70 -11.89
CA GLU A 89 0.59 17.76 -10.78
C GLU A 89 1.10 16.35 -11.14
N LEU A 90 0.91 15.90 -12.39
CA LEU A 90 1.44 14.63 -12.86
C LEU A 90 2.97 14.60 -12.87
N LYS A 91 3.61 15.68 -13.32
CA LYS A 91 5.08 15.81 -13.28
C LYS A 91 5.61 15.79 -11.84
N SER A 92 5.01 16.59 -10.96
CA SER A 92 5.42 16.64 -9.54
C SER A 92 5.22 15.29 -8.85
N TYR A 93 4.15 14.56 -9.17
CA TYR A 93 3.93 13.20 -8.70
C TYR A 93 5.03 12.24 -9.17
N GLY A 94 5.34 12.25 -10.47
CA GLY A 94 6.39 11.41 -11.05
C GLY A 94 7.74 11.64 -10.36
N ILE A 95 8.17 12.89 -10.23
CA ILE A 95 9.42 13.27 -9.55
C ILE A 95 9.44 12.77 -8.10
N LEU A 96 8.36 12.98 -7.34
CA LEU A 96 8.30 12.55 -5.94
C LEU A 96 8.39 11.02 -5.80
N MET A 97 7.74 10.27 -6.69
CA MET A 97 7.79 8.81 -6.69
C MET A 97 9.16 8.29 -7.12
N GLU A 98 9.77 8.88 -8.16
CA GLU A 98 11.14 8.57 -8.58
C GLU A 98 12.14 8.85 -7.46
N ASP A 99 12.07 10.00 -6.83
CA ASP A 99 12.91 10.37 -5.69
C ASP A 99 12.79 9.36 -4.56
N TYR A 100 11.55 8.98 -4.22
CA TYR A 100 11.31 8.01 -3.16
C TYR A 100 11.92 6.64 -3.51
N PHE A 101 11.52 6.03 -4.60
CA PHE A 101 11.96 4.67 -4.94
C PHE A 101 13.45 4.58 -5.29
N ASN A 102 14.04 5.62 -5.87
CA ASN A 102 15.47 5.60 -6.25
C ASN A 102 16.41 5.94 -5.09
N THR A 103 15.93 6.67 -4.08
CA THR A 103 16.85 7.15 -3.02
C THR A 103 16.53 6.56 -1.64
N ARG A 104 15.32 6.03 -1.42
CA ARG A 104 14.89 5.55 -0.11
C ARG A 104 15.31 4.09 0.11
N LYS A 105 16.48 3.87 0.66
CA LYS A 105 17.03 2.54 0.95
C LYS A 105 16.20 1.73 1.96
N GLN A 106 15.42 2.40 2.77
CA GLN A 106 14.50 1.83 3.75
C GLN A 106 13.28 1.15 3.12
N CYS A 107 12.91 1.53 1.88
CA CYS A 107 11.85 0.84 1.13
C CYS A 107 12.28 -0.61 0.86
N LYS A 108 11.63 -1.56 1.50
CA LYS A 108 12.00 -2.99 1.44
C LYS A 108 10.89 -3.87 0.90
N ALA A 109 9.65 -3.43 0.92
CA ALA A 109 8.51 -4.23 0.49
C ALA A 109 7.36 -3.35 -0.01
N CYS A 110 6.44 -3.94 -0.77
CA CYS A 110 5.31 -3.21 -1.33
C CYS A 110 3.99 -3.97 -1.14
N LEU A 111 2.94 -3.25 -0.75
CA LEU A 111 1.56 -3.69 -0.82
C LEU A 111 0.89 -3.02 -2.03
N LEU A 112 0.64 -3.79 -3.08
CA LEU A 112 -0.14 -3.32 -4.23
C LEU A 112 -1.63 -3.46 -3.90
N VAL A 113 -2.28 -2.34 -3.67
CA VAL A 113 -3.68 -2.29 -3.24
C VAL A 113 -4.59 -2.11 -4.46
N ILE A 114 -5.45 -3.10 -4.71
CA ILE A 114 -6.40 -3.12 -5.83
C ILE A 114 -7.85 -3.22 -5.33
N ASP A 115 -8.81 -2.87 -6.17
CA ASP A 115 -10.23 -3.08 -5.88
C ASP A 115 -10.64 -4.48 -6.38
N SER A 116 -11.01 -5.37 -5.47
CA SER A 116 -11.37 -6.76 -5.81
C SER A 116 -12.54 -6.89 -6.79
N ARG A 117 -13.33 -5.84 -6.97
CA ARG A 117 -14.47 -5.83 -7.92
C ARG A 117 -14.06 -5.69 -9.36
N HIS A 118 -12.85 -5.15 -9.60
CA HIS A 118 -12.34 -4.82 -10.93
C HIS A 118 -11.08 -5.62 -11.31
N GLY A 119 -10.42 -6.25 -10.34
CA GLY A 119 -9.13 -6.91 -10.57
C GLY A 119 -8.01 -5.92 -10.84
N LEU A 120 -6.93 -6.37 -11.47
CA LEU A 120 -5.83 -5.53 -11.93
C LEU A 120 -6.25 -4.69 -13.14
N THR A 121 -6.04 -3.39 -13.06
CA THR A 121 -6.17 -2.47 -14.20
C THR A 121 -4.81 -2.31 -14.88
N ALA A 122 -4.75 -1.66 -16.07
CA ALA A 122 -3.49 -1.40 -16.75
C ALA A 122 -2.49 -0.63 -15.86
N ASP A 123 -2.96 0.43 -15.17
CA ASP A 123 -2.12 1.19 -14.23
C ASP A 123 -1.61 0.32 -13.05
N ASP A 124 -2.43 -0.64 -12.58
CA ASP A 124 -2.02 -1.58 -11.52
C ASP A 124 -0.97 -2.56 -12.05
N GLN A 125 -1.10 -2.97 -13.32
CA GLN A 125 -0.12 -3.83 -13.99
C GLN A 125 1.23 -3.12 -14.13
N ASP A 126 1.25 -1.90 -14.61
CA ASP A 126 2.48 -1.10 -14.74
C ASP A 126 3.20 -0.97 -13.39
N MET A 127 2.45 -0.76 -12.30
CA MET A 127 3.03 -0.70 -10.96
C MET A 127 3.53 -2.07 -10.48
N LEU A 128 2.82 -3.14 -10.79
CA LEU A 128 3.25 -4.50 -10.45
C LEU A 128 4.53 -4.88 -11.19
N ASP A 129 4.62 -4.56 -12.49
CA ASP A 129 5.81 -4.79 -13.30
C ASP A 129 7.02 -4.05 -12.74
N TYR A 130 6.83 -2.80 -12.29
CA TYR A 130 7.86 -2.03 -11.60
C TYR A 130 8.31 -2.68 -10.28
N ILE A 131 7.37 -3.19 -9.46
CA ILE A 131 7.66 -3.90 -8.21
C ILE A 131 8.49 -5.15 -8.48
N LEU A 132 8.11 -5.92 -9.51
CA LEU A 132 8.81 -7.13 -9.93
C LEU A 132 10.21 -6.84 -10.47
N GLU A 133 10.37 -5.81 -11.30
CA GLU A 133 11.68 -5.37 -11.82
C GLU A 133 12.63 -4.98 -10.68
N LYS A 134 12.14 -4.30 -9.66
CA LYS A 134 12.92 -3.92 -8.47
C LYS A 134 13.14 -5.07 -7.48
N ASN A 135 12.54 -6.24 -7.74
CA ASN A 135 12.61 -7.41 -6.85
C ASN A 135 12.14 -7.12 -5.41
N TYR A 136 11.15 -6.23 -5.24
CA TYR A 136 10.57 -6.01 -3.92
C TYR A 136 9.70 -7.19 -3.50
N PRO A 137 9.83 -7.71 -2.27
CA PRO A 137 8.80 -8.53 -1.64
C PRO A 137 7.45 -7.80 -1.71
N TYR A 138 6.39 -8.49 -2.11
CA TYR A 138 5.09 -7.84 -2.27
C TYR A 138 3.91 -8.74 -1.91
N ARG A 139 2.76 -8.10 -1.71
CA ARG A 139 1.44 -8.72 -1.72
C ARG A 139 0.46 -7.85 -2.49
N ILE A 140 -0.45 -8.51 -3.20
CA ILE A 140 -1.60 -7.86 -3.82
C ILE A 140 -2.73 -7.87 -2.79
N VAL A 141 -3.16 -6.67 -2.37
CA VAL A 141 -4.24 -6.50 -1.40
C VAL A 141 -5.53 -6.20 -2.14
N ALA A 142 -6.36 -7.24 -2.33
CA ALA A 142 -7.64 -7.12 -3.02
C ALA A 142 -8.72 -6.60 -2.05
N THR A 143 -8.91 -5.27 -2.03
CA THR A 143 -9.81 -4.57 -1.11
C THR A 143 -11.27 -4.72 -1.49
N LYS A 144 -12.17 -4.33 -0.55
CA LYS A 144 -13.64 -4.33 -0.74
C LYS A 144 -14.19 -5.71 -1.06
N CYS A 145 -13.51 -6.77 -0.60
CA CYS A 145 -13.93 -8.15 -0.84
C CYS A 145 -15.29 -8.48 -0.21
N ASP A 146 -15.75 -7.68 0.78
CA ASP A 146 -17.12 -7.75 1.32
C ASP A 146 -18.21 -7.47 0.28
N LYS A 147 -17.87 -6.87 -0.85
CA LYS A 147 -18.79 -6.63 -1.98
C LYS A 147 -18.89 -7.80 -2.96
N LEU A 148 -18.10 -8.84 -2.76
CA LEU A 148 -18.08 -10.02 -3.61
C LEU A 148 -18.75 -11.22 -2.93
N THR A 149 -19.36 -12.09 -3.74
CA THR A 149 -19.78 -13.42 -3.29
C THR A 149 -18.53 -14.28 -3.00
N TYR A 150 -18.69 -15.31 -2.20
CA TYR A 150 -17.61 -16.25 -1.88
C TYR A 150 -16.93 -16.82 -3.14
N SER A 151 -17.73 -17.25 -4.13
CA SER A 151 -17.19 -17.81 -5.39
C SER A 151 -16.34 -16.77 -6.14
N LYS A 152 -16.76 -15.50 -6.19
CA LYS A 152 -15.98 -14.43 -6.85
C LYS A 152 -14.70 -14.12 -6.09
N LYS A 153 -14.71 -14.17 -4.76
CA LYS A 153 -13.48 -14.01 -3.95
C LYS A 153 -12.45 -15.10 -4.29
N LEU A 154 -12.89 -16.36 -4.35
CA LEU A 154 -12.02 -17.47 -4.69
C LEU A 154 -11.50 -17.37 -6.13
N ALA A 155 -12.36 -16.97 -7.07
CA ALA A 155 -11.99 -16.83 -8.48
C ALA A 155 -10.87 -15.79 -8.67
N ILE A 156 -11.04 -14.58 -8.13
CA ILE A 156 -10.01 -13.54 -8.25
C ILE A 156 -8.70 -13.91 -7.54
N LYS A 157 -8.80 -14.54 -6.37
CA LYS A 157 -7.62 -15.00 -5.66
C LYS A 157 -6.86 -16.03 -6.49
N LYS A 158 -7.54 -17.08 -6.99
CA LYS A 158 -6.95 -18.15 -7.81
C LYS A 158 -6.34 -17.59 -9.11
N GLU A 159 -7.02 -16.68 -9.77
CA GLU A 159 -6.54 -16.03 -10.99
C GLU A 159 -5.22 -15.30 -10.75
N LEU A 160 -5.17 -14.41 -9.76
CA LEU A 160 -3.98 -13.63 -9.46
C LEU A 160 -2.82 -14.50 -8.93
N GLU A 161 -3.10 -15.48 -8.08
CA GLU A 161 -2.08 -16.39 -7.58
C GLU A 161 -1.54 -17.31 -8.68
N GLY A 162 -2.38 -17.66 -9.67
CA GLY A 162 -1.93 -18.41 -10.85
C GLY A 162 -0.98 -17.62 -11.75
N LEU A 163 -1.10 -16.29 -11.80
CA LEU A 163 -0.25 -15.41 -12.61
C LEU A 163 1.03 -14.97 -11.88
N TYR A 164 0.93 -14.69 -10.58
CA TYR A 164 1.97 -13.98 -9.83
C TYR A 164 2.56 -14.74 -8.65
N GLY A 165 2.16 -15.99 -8.48
CA GLY A 165 2.69 -16.90 -7.46
C GLY A 165 1.73 -17.17 -6.31
N ALA A 166 1.89 -18.34 -5.70
CA ALA A 166 1.10 -18.76 -4.56
C ALA A 166 1.24 -17.76 -3.39
N ASP A 167 0.14 -17.57 -2.66
CA ASP A 167 0.06 -16.70 -1.48
C ASP A 167 0.36 -15.21 -1.72
N CYS A 168 0.47 -14.78 -2.99
CA CYS A 168 0.71 -13.36 -3.28
C CYS A 168 -0.53 -12.47 -3.01
N VAL A 169 -1.74 -13.02 -2.83
CA VAL A 169 -2.99 -12.27 -2.69
C VAL A 169 -3.56 -12.36 -1.29
N ILE A 170 -3.86 -11.18 -0.72
CA ILE A 170 -4.63 -11.04 0.51
C ILE A 170 -5.97 -10.41 0.18
N LEU A 171 -7.07 -11.15 0.38
CA LEU A 171 -8.42 -10.59 0.31
C LEU A 171 -8.64 -9.71 1.54
N PHE A 172 -9.09 -8.47 1.33
CA PHE A 172 -9.20 -7.51 2.40
C PHE A 172 -10.54 -6.76 2.39
N SER A 173 -11.09 -6.56 3.58
CA SER A 173 -12.22 -5.65 3.81
C SER A 173 -12.00 -4.82 5.07
N ALA A 174 -12.01 -3.51 4.92
CA ALA A 174 -11.99 -2.58 6.05
C ALA A 174 -13.29 -2.66 6.89
N LEU A 175 -14.40 -3.08 6.29
CA LEU A 175 -15.70 -3.20 6.95
C LEU A 175 -15.78 -4.45 7.81
N SER A 176 -15.51 -5.63 7.23
CA SER A 176 -15.59 -6.92 7.92
C SER A 176 -14.31 -7.28 8.68
N LYS A 177 -13.20 -6.54 8.46
CA LYS A 177 -11.86 -6.80 8.98
C LYS A 177 -11.22 -8.09 8.42
N GLU A 178 -11.80 -8.68 7.37
CA GLU A 178 -11.22 -9.82 6.65
C GLU A 178 -9.82 -9.46 6.13
N GLY A 179 -8.84 -10.36 6.26
CA GLY A 179 -7.47 -10.19 5.80
C GLY A 179 -6.58 -9.29 6.67
N ARG A 180 -7.12 -8.65 7.74
CA ARG A 180 -6.31 -7.76 8.59
C ARG A 180 -5.13 -8.48 9.24
N VAL A 181 -5.40 -9.64 9.84
CA VAL A 181 -4.38 -10.42 10.55
C VAL A 181 -3.30 -10.92 9.58
N ASP A 182 -3.70 -11.31 8.37
CA ASP A 182 -2.76 -11.76 7.34
C ASP A 182 -1.85 -10.62 6.88
N LEU A 183 -2.40 -9.40 6.70
CA LEU A 183 -1.62 -8.19 6.43
C LEU A 183 -0.62 -7.89 7.55
N GLN A 184 -1.07 -7.94 8.81
CA GLN A 184 -0.20 -7.70 9.97
C GLN A 184 0.93 -8.72 10.05
N LYS A 185 0.63 -10.01 9.86
CA LYS A 185 1.63 -11.09 9.86
C LYS A 185 2.65 -10.89 8.74
N TRP A 186 2.18 -10.58 7.53
CA TRP A 186 3.09 -10.34 6.42
C TRP A 186 3.96 -9.10 6.62
N CYS A 187 3.38 -8.00 7.11
CA CYS A 187 4.18 -6.80 7.43
C CYS A 187 5.23 -7.09 8.51
N ALA A 188 4.90 -7.88 9.53
CA ALA A 188 5.84 -8.25 10.58
C ALA A 188 6.97 -9.17 10.07
N SER A 189 6.68 -10.09 9.15
CA SER A 189 7.71 -10.99 8.59
C SER A 189 8.79 -10.23 7.81
N GLN A 190 8.47 -9.08 7.23
CA GLN A 190 9.45 -8.29 6.49
C GLN A 190 10.57 -7.72 7.38
N ILE A 191 10.34 -7.57 8.69
CA ILE A 191 11.37 -7.18 9.66
C ILE A 191 12.43 -8.27 9.78
N ASP A 192 11.99 -9.54 9.80
CA ASP A 192 12.88 -10.69 10.01
C ASP A 192 13.67 -11.04 8.74
N GLU A 193 13.09 -10.86 7.55
CA GLU A 193 13.72 -11.11 6.25
C GLU A 193 14.82 -10.09 5.91
N THR A 194 14.85 -8.96 6.61
CA THR A 194 15.80 -7.86 6.33
C THR A 194 17.01 -7.87 7.28
N ARG A 195 17.02 -8.75 8.27
CA ARG A 195 18.12 -9.00 9.21
C ARG A 195 19.10 -10.01 8.66
#